data_b9bc389ef01dade4e5b3e6e8c6886502
#
_entry.id   b9bc389ef01dade4e5b3e6e8c6886502
#
_cell.length_a   1.000
_cell.length_b   1.000
_cell.length_c   1.000
_cell.angle_alpha   90.00
_cell.angle_beta   90.00
_cell.angle_gamma   90.00
#
_symmetry.space_group_name_H-M   'P 1'
#
loop_
_entity.id
_entity.type
_entity.pdbx_description
1 polymer ?
#
loop_
_entity_poly.entity_id
_entity_poly.type
_entity_poly.pdbx_seq_one_letter_code
_entity_poly.pdbx_strand_id
1 'polypeptide(L)'
;MHSRIVLCGSISEYTRSEPFGLSNYARLRRTESTMRGFFVYNYLSVWDQVMDDLSGWIKDGRLKPVQDIEQGFQNMPRALAKLYFGGNVGVQCGSVRGEPSEWI
;
A
#
# COMPACT_ATOMS: atom_id res chain seq x y z
N MET A 1 -2.52 -22.34 -8.90
CA MET A 1 -3.33 -21.91 -10.04
C MET A 1 -4.60 -21.25 -9.51
N HIS A 2 -5.33 -20.50 -10.31
CA HIS A 2 -6.54 -19.73 -9.94
C HIS A 2 -6.27 -18.62 -8.89
N SER A 3 -5.14 -17.92 -8.99
CA SER A 3 -4.82 -16.80 -8.12
C SER A 3 -5.68 -15.57 -8.45
N ARG A 4 -5.87 -14.71 -7.46
CA ARG A 4 -6.53 -13.40 -7.62
C ARG A 4 -5.52 -12.29 -7.38
N ILE A 5 -5.42 -11.36 -8.32
CA ILE A 5 -4.55 -10.19 -8.26
C ILE A 5 -5.45 -8.96 -8.18
N VAL A 6 -5.25 -8.14 -7.16
CA VAL A 6 -5.99 -6.91 -6.97
C VAL A 6 -5.04 -5.72 -7.18
N LEU A 7 -5.36 -4.87 -8.16
CA LEU A 7 -4.60 -3.67 -8.47
C LEU A 7 -5.16 -2.50 -7.65
N CYS A 8 -4.44 -2.09 -6.62
CA CYS A 8 -4.84 -1.01 -5.71
C CYS A 8 -4.13 0.32 -5.99
N GLY A 9 -3.03 0.30 -6.75
CA GLY A 9 -2.25 1.46 -7.11
C GLY A 9 -1.10 1.09 -8.04
N SER A 10 -0.43 2.09 -8.60
CA SER A 10 0.62 1.91 -9.59
C SER A 10 1.68 3.01 -9.48
N ILE A 11 2.27 3.16 -8.28
CA ILE A 11 3.23 4.23 -8.00
C ILE A 11 4.42 4.25 -8.98
N SER A 12 4.81 3.09 -9.51
CA SER A 12 5.84 2.95 -10.54
C SER A 12 5.51 3.67 -11.86
N GLU A 13 4.22 4.01 -12.06
CA GLU A 13 3.73 4.66 -13.27
C GLU A 13 3.52 6.17 -13.11
N TYR A 14 3.38 6.68 -11.86
CA TYR A 14 2.93 8.06 -11.60
C TYR A 14 3.86 9.15 -12.13
N THR A 15 5.15 8.85 -12.30
CA THR A 15 6.15 9.80 -12.82
C THR A 15 6.56 9.53 -14.28
N ARG A 16 5.92 8.56 -14.93
CA ARG A 16 6.27 8.18 -16.30
C ARG A 16 5.46 9.01 -17.30
N SER A 17 6.11 9.42 -18.37
CA SER A 17 5.45 10.08 -19.51
C SER A 17 4.69 9.09 -20.38
N GLU A 18 5.15 7.84 -20.43
CA GLU A 18 4.55 6.76 -21.22
C GLU A 18 4.15 5.61 -20.32
N PRO A 19 2.93 5.05 -20.48
CA PRO A 19 2.49 3.89 -19.73
C PRO A 19 3.40 2.68 -20.00
N PHE A 20 3.74 1.96 -18.94
CA PHE A 20 4.50 0.71 -19.05
C PHE A 20 3.57 -0.48 -18.81
N GLY A 21 3.17 -1.16 -19.89
CA GLY A 21 2.32 -2.32 -19.82
C GLY A 21 3.00 -3.53 -19.15
N LEU A 22 2.19 -4.42 -18.60
CA LEU A 22 2.67 -5.68 -18.02
C LEU A 22 3.23 -6.59 -19.12
N SER A 23 4.50 -6.91 -19.07
CA SER A 23 5.16 -7.79 -20.06
C SER A 23 4.75 -9.27 -19.92
N ASN A 24 4.27 -9.67 -18.75
CA ASN A 24 3.99 -11.06 -18.39
C ASN A 24 2.50 -11.40 -18.21
N TYR A 25 1.59 -10.51 -18.61
CA TYR A 25 0.14 -10.71 -18.45
C TYR A 25 -0.38 -12.01 -19.08
N ALA A 26 0.27 -12.51 -20.13
CA ALA A 26 -0.09 -13.77 -20.77
C ALA A 26 -0.04 -14.99 -19.84
N ARG A 27 0.69 -14.87 -18.71
CA ARG A 27 0.70 -15.91 -17.65
C ARG A 27 -0.66 -16.08 -16.99
N LEU A 28 -1.47 -15.03 -16.91
CA LEU A 28 -2.82 -15.10 -16.34
C LEU A 28 -3.66 -16.20 -17.03
N ARG A 29 -3.58 -16.30 -18.37
CA ARG A 29 -4.28 -17.32 -19.14
C ARG A 29 -3.80 -18.74 -18.75
N ARG A 30 -2.49 -18.93 -18.61
CA ARG A 30 -1.91 -20.26 -18.31
C ARG A 30 -2.21 -20.74 -16.89
N THR A 31 -2.40 -19.81 -15.96
CA THR A 31 -2.68 -20.10 -14.57
C THR A 31 -4.16 -19.95 -14.22
N GLU A 32 -4.99 -19.56 -15.19
CA GLU A 32 -6.42 -19.26 -14.99
C GLU A 32 -6.64 -18.27 -13.85
N SER A 33 -5.73 -17.29 -13.74
CA SER A 33 -5.76 -16.28 -12.70
C SER A 33 -6.58 -15.07 -13.12
N THR A 34 -7.17 -14.37 -12.16
CA THR A 34 -7.94 -13.15 -12.37
C THR A 34 -7.16 -11.93 -11.92
N MET A 35 -7.21 -10.86 -12.70
CA MET A 35 -6.70 -9.54 -12.32
C MET A 35 -7.85 -8.54 -12.33
N ARG A 36 -8.01 -7.78 -11.24
CA ARG A 36 -9.09 -6.81 -11.08
C ARG A 36 -8.58 -5.52 -10.45
N GLY A 37 -9.02 -4.38 -10.98
CA GLY A 37 -8.80 -3.08 -10.34
C GLY A 37 -9.64 -2.93 -9.08
N PHE A 38 -9.08 -2.25 -8.10
CA PHE A 38 -9.74 -1.88 -6.85
C PHE A 38 -9.58 -0.37 -6.62
N PHE A 39 -10.68 0.30 -6.29
CA PHE A 39 -10.68 1.72 -5.98
C PHE A 39 -11.43 1.94 -4.67
N VAL A 40 -10.69 2.35 -3.65
CA VAL A 40 -11.17 2.42 -2.25
C VAL A 40 -12.43 3.27 -2.08
N TYR A 41 -12.56 4.35 -2.84
CA TYR A 41 -13.73 5.24 -2.75
C TYR A 41 -15.07 4.58 -3.11
N ASN A 42 -15.05 3.45 -3.81
CA ASN A 42 -16.28 2.68 -4.11
C ASN A 42 -16.77 1.89 -2.89
N TYR A 43 -16.02 1.90 -1.78
CA TYR A 43 -16.28 1.10 -0.57
C TYR A 43 -16.49 1.95 0.68
N LEU A 44 -16.71 3.26 0.52
CA LEU A 44 -16.91 4.18 1.65
C LEU A 44 -18.13 3.81 2.51
N SER A 45 -19.13 3.16 1.93
CA SER A 45 -20.34 2.71 2.67
C SER A 45 -20.05 1.63 3.74
N VAL A 46 -18.92 0.93 3.63
CA VAL A 46 -18.51 -0.11 4.58
C VAL A 46 -17.23 0.29 5.35
N TRP A 47 -16.86 1.57 5.27
CA TRP A 47 -15.61 2.08 5.84
C TRP A 47 -15.47 1.80 7.33
N ASP A 48 -16.49 2.16 8.12
CA ASP A 48 -16.46 2.01 9.58
C ASP A 48 -16.29 0.54 9.98
N GLN A 49 -17.05 -0.35 9.34
CA GLN A 49 -16.93 -1.79 9.57
C GLN A 49 -15.50 -2.30 9.26
N VAL A 50 -14.92 -1.86 8.15
CA VAL A 50 -13.55 -2.26 7.75
C VAL A 50 -12.53 -1.73 8.75
N MET A 51 -12.68 -0.50 9.23
CA MET A 51 -11.78 0.08 10.24
C MET A 51 -11.86 -0.66 11.58
N ASP A 52 -13.05 -1.06 12.01
CA ASP A 52 -13.24 -1.86 13.21
C ASP A 52 -12.59 -3.25 13.07
N ASP A 53 -12.79 -3.92 11.94
CA ASP A 53 -12.18 -5.22 11.66
C ASP A 53 -10.65 -5.14 11.66
N LEU A 54 -10.06 -4.16 10.96
CA LEU A 54 -8.62 -3.96 10.89
C LEU A 54 -8.03 -3.65 12.27
N SER A 55 -8.67 -2.77 13.04
CA SER A 55 -8.26 -2.42 14.40
C SER A 55 -8.32 -3.63 15.33
N GLY A 56 -9.37 -4.43 15.22
CA GLY A 56 -9.49 -5.69 15.95
C GLY A 56 -8.37 -6.66 15.60
N TRP A 57 -8.05 -6.84 14.32
CA TRP A 57 -6.98 -7.75 13.89
C TRP A 57 -5.58 -7.29 14.32
N ILE A 58 -5.35 -5.98 14.41
CA ILE A 58 -4.10 -5.43 14.96
C ILE A 58 -4.01 -5.74 16.45
N LYS A 59 -5.07 -5.47 17.22
CA LYS A 59 -5.12 -5.75 18.67
C LYS A 59 -4.93 -7.23 18.99
N ASP A 60 -5.50 -8.10 18.18
CA ASP A 60 -5.38 -9.57 18.32
C ASP A 60 -4.04 -10.11 17.79
N GLY A 61 -3.19 -9.30 17.22
CA GLY A 61 -1.92 -9.69 16.61
C GLY A 61 -2.05 -10.50 15.30
N ARG A 62 -3.26 -10.58 14.73
CA ARG A 62 -3.51 -11.23 13.44
C ARG A 62 -3.01 -10.40 12.26
N LEU A 63 -2.99 -9.09 12.41
CA LEU A 63 -2.43 -8.15 11.45
C LEU A 63 -1.28 -7.40 12.11
N LYS A 64 -0.11 -7.44 11.46
CA LYS A 64 1.08 -6.71 11.90
C LYS A 64 1.32 -5.56 10.93
N PRO A 65 1.05 -4.31 11.32
CA PRO A 65 1.39 -3.15 10.49
C PRO A 65 2.91 -3.01 10.40
N VAL A 66 3.43 -3.01 9.18
CA VAL A 66 4.85 -2.73 8.93
C VAL A 66 4.95 -1.30 8.45
N GLN A 67 5.68 -0.48 9.18
CA GLN A 67 5.85 0.95 8.93
C GLN A 67 7.33 1.29 8.79
N ASP A 68 7.64 2.14 7.84
CA ASP A 68 8.95 2.77 7.67
C ASP A 68 8.81 4.25 8.05
N ILE A 69 9.30 4.62 9.23
CA ILE A 69 9.03 5.95 9.81
C ILE A 69 10.28 6.82 9.72
N GLU A 70 10.21 7.88 8.95
CA GLU A 70 11.24 8.94 8.92
C GLU A 70 10.90 10.03 9.95
N GLN A 71 11.88 10.37 10.80
CA GLN A 71 11.72 11.36 11.85
C GLN A 71 12.12 12.76 11.36
N GLY A 72 11.33 13.76 11.73
CA GLY A 72 11.59 15.17 11.48
C GLY A 72 11.11 15.66 10.11
N PHE A 73 10.56 16.88 10.11
CA PHE A 73 10.01 17.52 8.91
C PHE A 73 11.02 17.63 7.77
N GLN A 74 12.28 17.92 8.08
CA GLN A 74 13.36 18.04 7.10
C GLN A 74 13.61 16.77 6.30
N ASN A 75 13.18 15.60 6.78
CA ASN A 75 13.33 14.31 6.12
C ASN A 75 12.15 13.93 5.21
N MET A 76 11.05 14.72 5.18
CA MET A 76 9.88 14.43 4.36
C MET A 76 10.18 14.29 2.86
N PRO A 77 11.01 15.16 2.23
CA PRO A 77 11.34 14.97 0.81
C PRO A 77 12.06 13.65 0.55
N ARG A 78 12.93 13.22 1.46
CA ARG A 78 13.61 11.92 1.36
C ARG A 78 12.65 10.75 1.55
N ALA A 79 11.74 10.85 2.51
CA ALA A 79 10.70 9.87 2.75
C ALA A 79 9.81 9.67 1.50
N LEU A 80 9.40 10.77 0.89
CA LEU A 80 8.63 10.72 -0.36
C LEU A 80 9.43 10.08 -1.50
N ALA A 81 10.71 10.43 -1.65
CA ALA A 81 11.56 9.85 -2.69
C ALA A 81 11.71 8.32 -2.54
N LYS A 82 11.77 7.80 -1.31
CA LYS A 82 11.84 6.35 -1.03
C LYS A 82 10.70 5.57 -1.69
N LEU A 83 9.48 6.14 -1.73
CA LEU A 83 8.32 5.50 -2.36
C LEU A 83 8.53 5.24 -3.86
N TYR A 84 9.18 6.17 -4.57
CA TYR A 84 9.40 6.07 -6.02
C TYR A 84 10.55 5.13 -6.37
N PHE A 85 11.52 4.97 -5.47
CA PHE A 85 12.68 4.10 -5.69
C PHE A 85 12.59 2.75 -5.00
N GLY A 86 11.46 2.48 -4.30
CA GLY A 86 11.25 1.21 -3.59
C GLY A 86 12.20 1.03 -2.40
N GLY A 87 12.64 2.12 -1.79
CA GLY A 87 13.55 2.10 -0.64
C GLY A 87 12.86 1.90 0.71
N ASN A 88 11.53 1.94 0.76
CA ASN A 88 10.75 1.76 1.98
C ASN A 88 10.37 0.29 2.22
N VAL A 89 10.17 -0.05 3.48
CA VAL A 89 9.65 -1.37 3.89
C VAL A 89 8.31 -1.18 4.59
N GLY A 90 7.23 -1.60 3.95
CA GLY A 90 5.86 -1.36 4.43
C GLY A 90 5.36 0.04 4.11
N VAL A 91 4.51 0.59 4.98
CA VAL A 91 3.92 1.92 4.79
C VAL A 91 4.94 3.01 5.13
N GLN A 92 5.25 3.88 4.17
CA GLN A 92 6.12 5.03 4.43
C GLN A 92 5.35 6.09 5.20
N CYS A 93 5.85 6.45 6.37
CA CYS A 93 5.31 7.47 7.23
C CYS A 93 6.34 8.56 7.52
N GLY A 94 5.87 9.78 7.80
CA GLY A 94 6.69 10.85 8.31
C GLY A 94 6.19 11.30 9.68
N SER A 95 7.05 11.30 10.68
CA SER A 95 6.74 11.83 12.01
C SER A 95 7.36 13.21 12.17
N VAL A 96 6.53 14.23 12.40
CA VAL A 96 6.95 15.62 12.62
C VAL A 96 7.17 15.90 14.09
N ARG A 97 6.48 15.16 14.98
CA ARG A 97 6.53 15.32 16.44
C ARG A 97 6.57 13.96 17.12
N GLY A 98 7.38 13.84 18.18
CA GLY A 98 7.32 12.77 19.18
C GLY A 98 7.67 11.35 18.72
N GLU A 99 7.57 10.44 19.65
CA GLU A 99 7.83 9.02 19.47
C GLU A 99 6.67 8.34 18.73
N PRO A 100 6.94 7.29 17.93
CA PRO A 100 5.92 6.54 17.17
C PRO A 100 4.86 5.86 18.03
N SER A 101 5.06 5.76 19.35
CA SER A 101 4.18 5.05 20.27
C SER A 101 2.84 5.74 20.55
N GLU A 102 2.64 6.97 20.07
CA GLU A 102 1.42 7.74 20.32
C GLU A 102 0.35 7.60 19.20
N TRP A 103 0.60 6.74 18.18
CA TRP A 103 -0.25 6.66 16.98
C TRP A 103 -0.98 5.33 16.81
N ILE A 104 -1.01 4.49 17.85
CA ILE A 104 -1.71 3.19 17.84
C ILE A 104 -2.83 3.19 18.87
#